data_08898351704f2444f084c3f31d97cc2c
#
_entry.id   08898351704f2444f084c3f31d97cc2c
#
_cell.length_a   1.000
_cell.length_b   1.000
_cell.length_c   1.000
_cell.angle_alpha   90.00
_cell.angle_beta   90.00
_cell.angle_gamma   90.00
#
_symmetry.space_group_name_H-M   'P 1'
#
loop_
_entity.id
_entity.type
_entity.pdbx_description
1 polymer ?
#
loop_
_entity_poly.entity_id
_entity_poly.type
_entity_poly.pdbx_seq_one_letter_code
_entity_poly.pdbx_strand_id
1 'polypeptide(L)'
;IGNPRTDWLYQTEPDTGLNGRSLRYPRGKTLGGCSSINGMIYMRGQSRDYDQWAQLTGDDSWRWDNVLPHFRRHEDHWRLDQPEGVNENFKRLHGNKATGSTGEWRVEKQRLRWDVLDAFAQAAQEAGIAATDDFNRGTNEGVGYFEVNQKSGWRWNTAKAFLRPTCYGRPNFEMWTSAQATQLIIETQPDGSRRCTGVKVWDGHEMVTAHAAREVVLSAGAVNSPQLLQLSGIGPAALLRQHGIDVVHDL
;
A
#
# COMPACT_ATOMS: atom_id res chain seq x y z
N ILE A 1 -8.91 4.88 13.86
CA ILE A 1 -8.96 3.48 14.27
C ILE A 1 -10.11 3.29 15.24
N GLY A 2 -10.88 2.20 15.09
CA GLY A 2 -12.00 1.86 15.94
C GLY A 2 -13.32 2.60 15.66
N ASN A 3 -13.37 3.44 14.63
CA ASN A 3 -14.61 4.10 14.22
C ASN A 3 -15.22 3.34 13.01
N PRO A 4 -16.45 2.80 13.10
CA PRO A 4 -17.05 1.98 12.04
C PRO A 4 -17.30 2.75 10.72
N ARG A 5 -17.25 4.09 10.74
CA ARG A 5 -17.36 4.90 9.52
C ARG A 5 -16.08 4.90 8.70
N THR A 6 -14.90 4.65 9.34
CA THR A 6 -13.59 4.80 8.71
C THR A 6 -12.68 3.58 8.92
N ASP A 7 -13.15 2.57 9.64
CA ASP A 7 -12.42 1.35 9.95
C ASP A 7 -13.34 0.14 9.72
N TRP A 8 -12.84 -0.90 9.06
CA TRP A 8 -13.58 -2.14 8.83
C TRP A 8 -13.80 -2.93 10.12
N LEU A 9 -13.09 -2.60 11.20
CA LEU A 9 -13.17 -3.25 12.51
C LEU A 9 -12.90 -4.76 12.48
N TYR A 10 -12.05 -5.22 11.58
CA TYR A 10 -11.70 -6.63 11.52
C TYR A 10 -11.08 -7.13 12.82
N GLN A 11 -11.35 -8.38 13.11
CA GLN A 11 -10.81 -9.12 14.23
C GLN A 11 -10.35 -10.48 13.72
N THR A 12 -9.17 -10.93 14.17
CA THR A 12 -8.66 -12.24 13.79
C THR A 12 -9.39 -13.32 14.57
N GLU A 13 -9.45 -14.54 14.03
CA GLU A 13 -9.77 -15.71 14.82
C GLU A 13 -8.73 -15.91 15.94
N PRO A 14 -9.10 -16.57 17.04
CA PRO A 14 -8.13 -16.94 18.07
C PRO A 14 -6.99 -17.80 17.48
N ASP A 15 -5.75 -17.44 17.77
CA ASP A 15 -4.57 -18.13 17.27
C ASP A 15 -3.77 -18.76 18.44
N THR A 16 -3.38 -20.02 18.28
CA THR A 16 -2.62 -20.76 19.30
C THR A 16 -1.23 -20.16 19.53
N GLY A 17 -0.58 -19.62 18.48
CA GLY A 17 0.69 -18.91 18.57
C GLY A 17 0.59 -17.60 19.35
N LEU A 18 -0.62 -17.09 19.55
CA LEU A 18 -0.94 -15.92 20.35
C LEU A 18 -1.61 -16.26 21.69
N ASN A 19 -1.41 -17.44 22.21
CA ASN A 19 -2.04 -17.93 23.43
C ASN A 19 -3.59 -17.85 23.37
N GLY A 20 -4.18 -18.21 22.24
CA GLY A 20 -5.62 -18.18 22.02
C GLY A 20 -6.23 -16.76 21.89
N ARG A 21 -5.42 -15.73 21.76
CA ARG A 21 -5.93 -14.36 21.62
C ARG A 21 -6.42 -14.07 20.20
N SER A 22 -7.52 -13.35 20.12
CA SER A 22 -8.01 -12.67 18.94
C SER A 22 -7.54 -11.20 18.98
N LEU A 23 -7.05 -10.71 17.86
CA LEU A 23 -6.50 -9.36 17.75
C LEU A 23 -7.40 -8.48 16.86
N ARG A 24 -7.53 -7.21 17.24
CA ARG A 24 -8.08 -6.21 16.34
C ARG A 24 -7.13 -6.01 15.17
N TYR A 25 -7.68 -5.99 13.96
CA TYR A 25 -6.93 -5.83 12.72
C TYR A 25 -7.43 -4.63 11.92
N PRO A 26 -7.09 -3.38 12.32
CA PRO A 26 -7.63 -2.17 11.71
C PRO A 26 -7.32 -2.10 10.23
N ARG A 27 -8.33 -1.79 9.42
CA ARG A 27 -8.21 -1.51 7.98
C ARG A 27 -9.06 -0.31 7.60
N GLY A 28 -8.49 0.60 6.82
CA GLY A 28 -9.16 1.83 6.43
C GLY A 28 -10.37 1.61 5.53
N LYS A 29 -11.53 2.10 5.98
CA LYS A 29 -12.80 2.13 5.25
C LYS A 29 -13.10 3.56 4.82
N THR A 30 -12.19 4.16 4.07
CA THR A 30 -12.27 5.57 3.68
C THR A 30 -11.39 5.82 2.46
N LEU A 31 -11.56 6.97 1.78
CA LEU A 31 -10.66 7.39 0.71
C LEU A 31 -9.22 7.47 1.21
N GLY A 32 -8.33 6.86 0.46
CA GLY A 32 -6.94 6.67 0.86
C GLY A 32 -6.69 5.38 1.65
N GLY A 33 -7.72 4.60 1.99
CA GLY A 33 -7.60 3.32 2.66
C GLY A 33 -6.76 3.41 3.95
N CYS A 34 -5.85 2.45 4.13
CA CYS A 34 -4.99 2.40 5.33
C CYS A 34 -4.03 3.58 5.46
N SER A 35 -3.69 4.29 4.38
CA SER A 35 -2.86 5.52 4.48
C SER A 35 -3.56 6.63 5.25
N SER A 36 -4.89 6.56 5.39
CA SER A 36 -5.70 7.50 6.17
C SER A 36 -5.74 7.21 7.67
N ILE A 37 -5.38 6.00 8.11
CA ILE A 37 -5.47 5.56 9.51
C ILE A 37 -4.17 4.99 10.08
N ASN A 38 -3.13 4.75 9.28
CA ASN A 38 -1.84 4.19 9.71
C ASN A 38 -1.00 5.17 10.55
N GLY A 39 0.16 4.71 11.04
CA GLY A 39 1.14 5.53 11.76
C GLY A 39 1.99 6.46 10.88
N MET A 40 1.72 6.55 9.58
CA MET A 40 2.38 7.43 8.61
C MET A 40 3.86 7.12 8.32
N ILE A 41 4.44 6.10 8.88
CA ILE A 41 5.83 5.75 8.61
C ILE A 41 6.01 5.49 7.12
N TYR A 42 7.02 6.15 6.51
CA TYR A 42 7.43 5.90 5.14
C TYR A 42 8.56 4.88 5.10
N MET A 43 8.32 3.78 4.41
CA MET A 43 9.29 2.68 4.30
C MET A 43 9.15 2.01 2.94
N ARG A 44 10.25 1.90 2.20
CA ARG A 44 10.27 1.22 0.89
C ARG A 44 10.50 -0.29 0.99
N GLY A 45 11.06 -0.77 2.11
CA GLY A 45 11.56 -2.12 2.26
C GLY A 45 13.05 -2.23 1.89
N GLN A 46 13.56 -3.44 1.85
CA GLN A 46 14.97 -3.71 1.56
C GLN A 46 15.15 -4.12 0.10
N SER A 47 16.31 -3.81 -0.48
CA SER A 47 16.63 -4.22 -1.85
C SER A 47 16.52 -5.74 -2.04
N ARG A 48 16.99 -6.51 -1.05
CA ARG A 48 16.93 -7.99 -1.09
C ARG A 48 15.49 -8.54 -1.15
N ASP A 49 14.49 -7.83 -0.61
CA ASP A 49 13.10 -8.27 -0.63
C ASP A 49 12.58 -8.27 -2.09
N TYR A 50 12.91 -7.24 -2.85
CA TYR A 50 12.56 -7.12 -4.26
C TYR A 50 13.34 -8.08 -5.14
N ASP A 51 14.65 -8.25 -4.87
CA ASP A 51 15.49 -9.21 -5.59
C ASP A 51 15.00 -10.65 -5.37
N GLN A 52 14.50 -10.96 -4.16
CA GLN A 52 13.86 -12.24 -3.86
C GLN A 52 12.55 -12.42 -4.65
N TRP A 53 11.73 -11.36 -4.76
CA TRP A 53 10.52 -11.42 -5.59
C TRP A 53 10.85 -11.69 -7.05
N ALA A 54 11.88 -11.04 -7.60
CA ALA A 54 12.35 -11.32 -8.96
C ALA A 54 12.73 -12.79 -9.15
N GLN A 55 13.42 -13.38 -8.17
CA GLN A 55 13.79 -14.80 -8.20
C GLN A 55 12.57 -15.73 -8.13
N LEU A 56 11.63 -15.45 -7.22
CA LEU A 56 10.44 -16.28 -7.02
C LEU A 56 9.47 -16.24 -8.20
N THR A 57 9.35 -15.09 -8.85
CA THR A 57 8.44 -14.90 -9.98
C THR A 57 9.09 -15.20 -11.34
N GLY A 58 10.43 -15.24 -11.40
CA GLY A 58 11.17 -15.30 -12.65
C GLY A 58 11.09 -14.02 -13.48
N ASP A 59 10.68 -12.90 -12.87
CA ASP A 59 10.48 -11.60 -13.51
C ASP A 59 11.46 -10.57 -12.95
N ASP A 60 12.50 -10.25 -13.71
CA ASP A 60 13.54 -9.29 -13.33
C ASP A 60 13.03 -7.86 -13.18
N SER A 61 11.83 -7.52 -13.64
CA SER A 61 11.24 -6.20 -13.43
C SER A 61 11.04 -5.88 -11.94
N TRP A 62 10.98 -6.91 -11.08
CA TRP A 62 10.90 -6.78 -9.64
C TRP A 62 12.23 -6.51 -8.94
N ARG A 63 13.39 -6.61 -9.62
CA ARG A 63 14.68 -6.30 -9.00
C ARG A 63 14.71 -4.88 -8.47
N TRP A 64 15.44 -4.68 -7.37
CA TRP A 64 15.56 -3.37 -6.72
C TRP A 64 15.89 -2.24 -7.70
N ASP A 65 16.86 -2.44 -8.57
CA ASP A 65 17.28 -1.40 -9.51
C ASP A 65 16.18 -1.04 -10.52
N ASN A 66 15.26 -1.96 -10.80
CA ASN A 66 14.11 -1.74 -11.69
C ASN A 66 12.91 -1.12 -10.95
N VAL A 67 12.70 -1.42 -9.67
CA VAL A 67 11.60 -0.82 -8.88
C VAL A 67 11.96 0.54 -8.28
N LEU A 68 13.23 0.81 -8.01
CA LEU A 68 13.70 2.09 -7.44
C LEU A 68 13.26 3.33 -8.26
N PRO A 69 13.31 3.34 -9.61
CA PRO A 69 12.80 4.44 -10.41
C PRO A 69 11.32 4.75 -10.16
N HIS A 70 10.50 3.72 -9.88
CA HIS A 70 9.08 3.91 -9.57
C HIS A 70 8.89 4.59 -8.22
N PHE A 71 9.66 4.23 -7.18
CA PHE A 71 9.65 4.95 -5.91
C PHE A 71 10.04 6.41 -6.08
N ARG A 72 11.13 6.69 -6.78
CA ARG A 72 11.60 8.04 -7.05
C ARG A 72 10.58 8.91 -7.81
N ARG A 73 9.81 8.29 -8.71
CA ARG A 73 8.84 8.99 -9.54
C ARG A 73 7.70 9.60 -8.74
N HIS A 74 7.21 8.90 -7.69
CA HIS A 74 6.09 9.40 -6.91
C HIS A 74 6.48 10.07 -5.58
N GLU A 75 7.74 9.98 -5.17
CA GLU A 75 8.22 10.55 -3.92
C GLU A 75 8.54 12.04 -4.03
N ASP A 76 8.04 12.82 -3.06
CA ASP A 76 8.42 14.23 -2.83
C ASP A 76 9.12 14.31 -1.47
N HIS A 77 10.46 14.18 -1.48
CA HIS A 77 11.25 14.07 -0.27
C HIS A 77 11.69 15.46 0.25
N TRP A 78 11.48 15.73 1.54
CA TRP A 78 11.73 17.02 2.18
C TRP A 78 13.19 17.51 2.07
N ARG A 79 14.19 16.61 2.09
CA ARG A 79 15.59 16.99 1.94
C ARG A 79 15.89 17.58 0.57
N LEU A 80 15.12 17.24 -0.43
CA LEU A 80 15.26 17.80 -1.78
C LEU A 80 14.74 19.24 -1.88
N ASP A 81 14.04 19.75 -0.86
CA ASP A 81 13.71 21.19 -0.75
C ASP A 81 14.91 22.04 -0.35
N GLN A 82 15.96 21.42 0.21
CA GLN A 82 17.18 22.06 0.65
C GLN A 82 18.37 21.39 -0.05
N PRO A 83 18.65 21.74 -1.32
CA PRO A 83 19.65 21.04 -2.13
C PRO A 83 21.08 21.19 -1.60
N GLU A 84 21.33 22.19 -0.76
CA GLU A 84 22.60 22.36 -0.05
C GLU A 84 22.77 21.25 1.01
N GLY A 85 23.80 20.43 0.86
CA GLY A 85 24.06 19.29 1.77
C GLY A 85 23.47 17.94 1.32
N VAL A 86 22.74 17.91 0.19
CA VAL A 86 22.27 16.65 -0.39
C VAL A 86 23.32 16.13 -1.37
N ASN A 87 23.96 15.00 -1.04
CA ASN A 87 24.96 14.37 -1.89
C ASN A 87 24.34 13.62 -3.08
N GLU A 88 25.18 13.28 -4.08
CA GLU A 88 24.72 12.61 -5.30
C GLU A 88 24.14 11.20 -5.03
N ASN A 89 24.62 10.50 -4.00
CA ASN A 89 24.06 9.20 -3.63
C ASN A 89 22.61 9.34 -3.12
N PHE A 90 22.33 10.36 -2.31
CA PHE A 90 20.96 10.66 -1.87
C PHE A 90 20.06 11.01 -3.07
N LYS A 91 20.53 11.85 -4.00
CA LYS A 91 19.79 12.19 -5.23
C LYS A 91 19.54 10.95 -6.10
N ARG A 92 20.51 10.04 -6.17
CA ARG A 92 20.35 8.77 -6.88
C ARG A 92 19.23 7.92 -6.27
N LEU A 93 19.10 7.94 -4.96
CA LEU A 93 18.09 7.14 -4.23
C LEU A 93 16.71 7.82 -4.20
N HIS A 94 16.62 9.13 -4.05
CA HIS A 94 15.38 9.86 -3.79
C HIS A 94 14.94 10.78 -4.93
N GLY A 95 15.72 10.90 -5.98
CA GLY A 95 15.45 11.78 -7.10
C GLY A 95 16.11 13.16 -6.98
N ASN A 96 15.82 14.02 -7.91
CA ASN A 96 16.38 15.37 -7.99
C ASN A 96 15.31 16.36 -8.45
N LYS A 97 14.93 17.32 -7.62
CA LYS A 97 13.95 18.36 -7.95
C LYS A 97 14.37 19.24 -9.13
N ALA A 98 15.67 19.46 -9.31
CA ALA A 98 16.18 20.23 -10.44
C ALA A 98 15.89 19.56 -11.80
N THR A 99 15.70 18.24 -11.83
CA THR A 99 15.35 17.47 -13.04
C THR A 99 13.85 17.18 -13.18
N GLY A 100 13.00 17.79 -12.33
CA GLY A 100 11.55 17.68 -12.41
C GLY A 100 10.94 16.47 -11.71
N SER A 101 11.71 15.71 -10.95
CA SER A 101 11.17 14.59 -10.15
C SER A 101 10.64 15.07 -8.79
N THR A 102 9.50 15.75 -8.82
CA THR A 102 8.69 16.00 -7.62
C THR A 102 7.46 15.15 -7.72
N GLY A 103 7.42 14.04 -6.99
CA GLY A 103 6.24 13.20 -6.91
C GLY A 103 5.14 13.82 -6.03
N GLU A 104 4.04 13.14 -5.98
CA GLU A 104 2.86 13.54 -5.22
C GLU A 104 2.90 13.04 -3.76
N TRP A 105 3.75 12.02 -3.48
CA TRP A 105 3.82 11.33 -2.19
C TRP A 105 4.84 12.00 -1.27
N ARG A 106 4.37 12.96 -0.47
CA ARG A 106 5.24 13.72 0.43
C ARG A 106 5.81 12.85 1.54
N VAL A 107 7.13 12.95 1.72
CA VAL A 107 7.90 12.37 2.82
C VAL A 107 8.54 13.51 3.61
N GLU A 108 8.28 13.58 4.91
CA GLU A 108 8.82 14.62 5.80
C GLU A 108 9.56 13.99 6.99
N LYS A 109 10.44 14.80 7.57
CA LYS A 109 11.09 14.48 8.82
C LYS A 109 10.07 14.38 9.94
N GLN A 110 10.22 13.38 10.81
CA GLN A 110 9.44 13.30 12.04
C GLN A 110 9.71 14.53 12.91
N ARG A 111 8.64 15.19 13.33
CA ARG A 111 8.73 16.43 14.15
C ARG A 111 8.76 16.16 15.65
N LEU A 112 8.11 15.07 16.06
CA LEU A 112 8.05 14.68 17.47
C LEU A 112 9.38 14.04 17.86
N ARG A 113 10.00 14.56 18.91
CA ARG A 113 11.20 14.00 19.53
C ARG A 113 10.95 13.87 21.03
N TRP A 114 11.44 12.79 21.60
CA TRP A 114 11.38 12.56 23.04
C TRP A 114 12.75 12.15 23.55
N ASP A 115 13.16 12.72 24.65
CA ASP A 115 14.47 12.44 25.26
C ASP A 115 14.68 10.94 25.52
N VAL A 116 13.63 10.21 25.88
CA VAL A 116 13.69 8.76 26.08
C VAL A 116 14.01 8.00 24.78
N LEU A 117 13.53 8.48 23.62
CA LEU A 117 13.85 7.88 22.33
C LEU A 117 15.26 8.24 21.88
N ASP A 118 15.74 9.44 22.19
CA ASP A 118 17.11 9.85 21.92
C ASP A 118 18.07 9.02 22.79
N ALA A 119 17.78 8.81 24.08
CA ALA A 119 18.53 7.93 24.97
C ALA A 119 18.51 6.46 24.50
N PHE A 120 17.37 5.97 24.04
CA PHE A 120 17.27 4.63 23.44
C PHE A 120 18.16 4.49 22.19
N ALA A 121 18.12 5.49 21.30
CA ALA A 121 18.96 5.48 20.09
C ALA A 121 20.45 5.53 20.43
N GLN A 122 20.84 6.27 21.47
CA GLN A 122 22.20 6.28 21.95
C GLN A 122 22.61 4.92 22.53
N ALA A 123 21.80 4.32 23.40
CA ALA A 123 22.06 3.01 23.97
C ALA A 123 22.19 1.92 22.89
N ALA A 124 21.38 1.99 21.84
CA ALA A 124 21.48 1.09 20.69
C ALA A 124 22.83 1.23 19.96
N GLN A 125 23.34 2.45 19.80
CA GLN A 125 24.66 2.70 19.21
C GLN A 125 25.79 2.17 20.10
N GLU A 126 25.69 2.35 21.40
CA GLU A 126 26.64 1.78 22.39
C GLU A 126 26.64 0.24 22.34
N ALA A 127 25.49 -0.37 22.01
CA ALA A 127 25.37 -1.82 21.78
C ALA A 127 25.82 -2.28 20.38
N GLY A 128 26.35 -1.38 19.54
CA GLY A 128 26.91 -1.70 18.23
C GLY A 128 25.94 -1.57 17.06
N ILE A 129 24.71 -1.06 17.28
CA ILE A 129 23.76 -0.79 16.20
C ILE A 129 24.09 0.57 15.56
N ALA A 130 24.36 0.58 14.25
CA ALA A 130 24.73 1.81 13.56
C ALA A 130 23.55 2.82 13.53
N ALA A 131 23.87 4.10 13.72
CA ALA A 131 22.90 5.15 13.48
C ALA A 131 22.54 5.26 12.00
N THR A 132 21.28 5.52 11.69
CA THR A 132 20.85 5.85 10.34
C THR A 132 19.89 7.04 10.35
N ASP A 133 20.02 7.88 9.35
CA ASP A 133 19.12 9.00 9.08
C ASP A 133 18.21 8.74 7.88
N ASP A 134 18.36 7.55 7.25
CA ASP A 134 17.58 7.13 6.09
C ASP A 134 17.43 5.60 6.06
N PHE A 135 16.22 5.11 6.27
CA PHE A 135 15.84 3.70 6.17
C PHE A 135 15.45 3.28 4.74
N ASN A 136 15.46 4.21 3.76
CA ASN A 136 14.96 3.99 2.41
C ASN A 136 16.08 3.87 1.35
N ARG A 137 17.30 3.60 1.79
CA ARG A 137 18.51 3.46 0.93
C ARG A 137 18.77 2.04 0.42
N GLY A 138 17.78 1.14 0.52
CA GLY A 138 17.91 -0.28 0.14
C GLY A 138 18.24 -1.20 1.32
N THR A 139 18.42 -0.65 2.52
CA THR A 139 18.56 -1.38 3.78
C THR A 139 17.77 -0.67 4.88
N ASN A 140 17.17 -1.46 5.77
CA ASN A 140 16.44 -0.98 6.95
C ASN A 140 17.26 -1.16 8.23
N GLU A 141 18.54 -1.48 8.13
CA GLU A 141 19.42 -1.70 9.28
C GLU A 141 19.86 -0.38 9.91
N GLY A 142 19.80 -0.33 11.24
CA GLY A 142 20.22 0.84 11.99
C GLY A 142 19.19 1.29 13.03
N VAL A 143 19.53 2.38 13.73
CA VAL A 143 18.67 3.07 14.68
C VAL A 143 18.52 4.54 14.30
N GLY A 144 17.29 5.06 14.33
CA GLY A 144 16.98 6.44 13.99
C GLY A 144 15.49 6.73 14.01
N TYR A 145 15.13 7.99 13.78
CA TYR A 145 13.73 8.39 13.62
C TYR A 145 13.25 8.09 12.19
N PHE A 146 12.08 7.49 12.08
CA PHE A 146 11.44 7.27 10.80
C PHE A 146 11.00 8.56 10.12
N GLU A 147 11.10 8.62 8.83
CA GLU A 147 10.42 9.62 8.02
C GLU A 147 8.94 9.24 7.85
N VAL A 148 8.11 10.26 7.61
CA VAL A 148 6.66 10.11 7.68
C VAL A 148 5.95 10.75 6.49
N ASN A 149 4.81 10.18 6.10
CA ASN A 149 3.93 10.74 5.09
C ASN A 149 3.09 11.88 5.68
N GLN A 150 3.71 13.04 5.80
CA GLN A 150 3.10 14.30 6.23
C GLN A 150 3.46 15.42 5.26
N LYS A 151 2.62 16.46 5.23
CA LYS A 151 2.92 17.74 4.58
C LYS A 151 2.45 18.86 5.50
N SER A 152 3.40 19.70 5.90
CA SER A 152 3.12 20.83 6.84
C SER A 152 2.39 20.41 8.11
N GLY A 153 2.74 19.25 8.69
CA GLY A 153 2.14 18.71 9.90
C GLY A 153 0.83 17.93 9.73
N TRP A 154 0.28 17.90 8.52
CA TRP A 154 -0.92 17.14 8.21
C TRP A 154 -0.59 15.80 7.60
N ARG A 155 -1.34 14.76 7.96
CA ARG A 155 -1.31 13.46 7.27
C ARG A 155 -1.44 13.66 5.76
N TRP A 156 -0.51 13.07 5.00
CA TRP A 156 -0.51 13.09 3.55
C TRP A 156 -0.86 11.70 3.03
N ASN A 157 -2.16 11.39 2.97
CA ASN A 157 -2.66 10.09 2.51
C ASN A 157 -2.77 10.05 0.98
N THR A 158 -2.99 8.85 0.42
CA THR A 158 -3.06 8.65 -1.04
C THR A 158 -4.17 9.45 -1.72
N ALA A 159 -5.29 9.71 -1.03
CA ALA A 159 -6.34 10.57 -1.58
C ALA A 159 -5.87 12.02 -1.75
N LYS A 160 -5.09 12.55 -0.82
CA LYS A 160 -4.50 13.89 -0.92
C LYS A 160 -3.36 13.95 -1.93
N ALA A 161 -2.55 12.90 -2.00
CA ALA A 161 -1.40 12.84 -2.89
C ALA A 161 -1.82 12.65 -4.35
N PHE A 162 -2.71 11.70 -4.62
CA PHE A 162 -2.98 11.25 -6.00
C PHE A 162 -4.38 11.61 -6.49
N LEU A 163 -5.44 11.45 -5.68
CA LEU A 163 -6.81 11.68 -6.18
C LEU A 163 -7.12 13.17 -6.34
N ARG A 164 -6.90 13.98 -5.31
CA ARG A 164 -7.27 15.40 -5.32
C ARG A 164 -6.56 16.20 -6.40
N PRO A 165 -5.21 16.14 -6.52
CA PRO A 165 -4.51 16.99 -7.47
C PRO A 165 -4.61 16.49 -8.91
N THR A 166 -4.78 15.18 -9.13
CA THR A 166 -4.63 14.60 -10.47
C THR A 166 -5.89 14.02 -11.05
N CYS A 167 -6.88 13.64 -10.24
CA CYS A 167 -8.09 12.95 -10.70
C CYS A 167 -9.34 13.82 -10.64
N TYR A 168 -9.50 14.62 -9.57
CA TYR A 168 -10.69 15.44 -9.41
C TYR A 168 -10.81 16.48 -10.53
N GLY A 169 -11.99 16.56 -11.11
CA GLY A 169 -12.25 17.46 -12.25
C GLY A 169 -11.91 16.89 -13.62
N ARG A 170 -11.37 15.68 -13.73
CA ARG A 170 -11.20 15.01 -15.02
C ARG A 170 -12.54 14.46 -15.50
N PRO A 171 -12.95 14.71 -16.74
CA PRO A 171 -14.22 14.22 -17.27
C PRO A 171 -14.27 12.69 -17.47
N ASN A 172 -13.11 12.05 -17.49
CA ASN A 172 -12.94 10.60 -17.62
C ASN A 172 -12.65 9.88 -16.28
N PHE A 173 -12.87 10.56 -15.16
CA PHE A 173 -12.71 9.98 -13.83
C PHE A 173 -14.01 10.03 -13.06
N GLU A 174 -14.47 8.88 -12.62
CA GLU A 174 -15.61 8.72 -11.74
C GLU A 174 -15.23 7.99 -10.46
N MET A 175 -15.83 8.38 -9.35
CA MET A 175 -15.54 7.80 -8.04
C MET A 175 -16.85 7.52 -7.31
N TRP A 176 -17.10 6.25 -7.06
CA TRP A 176 -18.25 5.81 -6.26
C TRP A 176 -17.81 5.67 -4.80
N THR A 177 -18.45 6.46 -3.94
CA THR A 177 -18.28 6.37 -2.47
C THR A 177 -19.50 5.71 -1.85
N SER A 178 -19.37 5.16 -0.64
CA SER A 178 -20.43 4.36 0.01
C SER A 178 -20.87 3.16 -0.82
N ALA A 179 -20.03 2.73 -1.73
CA ALA A 179 -20.23 1.62 -2.64
C ALA A 179 -19.28 0.46 -2.28
N GLN A 180 -19.76 -0.77 -2.38
CA GLN A 180 -18.99 -1.96 -2.06
C GLN A 180 -18.95 -2.93 -3.24
N ALA A 181 -17.75 -3.22 -3.75
CA ALA A 181 -17.56 -4.31 -4.70
C ALA A 181 -17.88 -5.64 -3.99
N THR A 182 -18.75 -6.43 -4.60
CA THR A 182 -19.24 -7.70 -4.02
C THR A 182 -18.78 -8.92 -4.79
N GLN A 183 -18.55 -8.78 -6.11
CA GLN A 183 -18.14 -9.87 -6.97
C GLN A 183 -17.48 -9.35 -8.25
N LEU A 184 -16.43 -10.03 -8.72
CA LEU A 184 -15.89 -9.84 -10.05
C LEU A 184 -16.73 -10.63 -11.08
N ILE A 185 -16.87 -10.09 -12.28
CA ILE A 185 -17.52 -10.78 -13.39
C ILE A 185 -16.41 -11.41 -14.22
N ILE A 186 -16.34 -12.74 -14.17
CA ILE A 186 -15.34 -13.53 -14.90
C ILE A 186 -16.03 -14.31 -16.00
N GLU A 187 -15.66 -14.06 -17.23
CA GLU A 187 -16.18 -14.75 -18.41
C GLU A 187 -15.14 -15.68 -19.02
N THR A 188 -15.58 -16.85 -19.43
CA THR A 188 -14.74 -17.77 -20.21
C THR A 188 -14.80 -17.36 -21.68
N GLN A 189 -13.65 -17.11 -22.26
CA GLN A 189 -13.50 -16.75 -23.66
C GLN A 189 -13.58 -18.00 -24.56
N PRO A 190 -13.82 -17.86 -25.87
CA PRO A 190 -13.89 -18.96 -26.81
C PRO A 190 -12.63 -19.85 -26.86
N ASP A 191 -11.47 -19.29 -26.53
CA ASP A 191 -10.19 -20.01 -26.46
C ASP A 191 -9.98 -20.73 -25.11
N GLY A 192 -10.97 -20.67 -24.19
CA GLY A 192 -10.90 -21.24 -22.85
C GLY A 192 -10.21 -20.37 -21.82
N SER A 193 -9.64 -19.23 -22.20
CA SER A 193 -9.08 -18.25 -21.27
C SER A 193 -10.18 -17.57 -20.45
N ARG A 194 -9.82 -16.99 -19.31
CA ARG A 194 -10.75 -16.24 -18.45
C ARG A 194 -10.41 -14.77 -18.47
N ARG A 195 -11.45 -13.96 -18.59
CA ARG A 195 -11.34 -12.50 -18.58
C ARG A 195 -12.26 -11.89 -17.54
N CYS A 196 -11.73 -10.96 -16.76
CA CYS A 196 -12.56 -10.11 -15.90
C CYS A 196 -13.17 -9.00 -16.76
N THR A 197 -14.49 -8.99 -16.87
CA THR A 197 -15.25 -8.06 -17.74
C THR A 197 -16.00 -7.00 -16.94
N GLY A 198 -15.96 -7.07 -15.60
CA GLY A 198 -16.64 -6.09 -14.77
C GLY A 198 -16.64 -6.44 -13.28
N VAL A 199 -17.38 -5.64 -12.55
CA VAL A 199 -17.54 -5.77 -11.10
C VAL A 199 -19.01 -5.54 -10.74
N LYS A 200 -19.58 -6.38 -9.87
CA LYS A 200 -20.85 -6.12 -9.19
C LYS A 200 -20.59 -5.27 -7.96
N VAL A 201 -21.38 -4.24 -7.79
CA VAL A 201 -21.23 -3.24 -6.74
C VAL A 201 -22.58 -3.00 -6.06
N TRP A 202 -22.59 -3.09 -4.74
CA TRP A 202 -23.70 -2.55 -3.93
C TRP A 202 -23.47 -1.06 -3.74
N ASP A 203 -24.34 -0.22 -4.26
CA ASP A 203 -24.19 1.25 -4.23
C ASP A 203 -24.82 1.90 -2.97
N GLY A 204 -25.40 1.09 -2.11
CA GLY A 204 -26.14 1.52 -0.92
C GLY A 204 -27.66 1.36 -1.07
N HIS A 205 -28.17 1.15 -2.31
CA HIS A 205 -29.57 1.01 -2.64
C HIS A 205 -29.85 -0.27 -3.43
N GLU A 206 -29.06 -0.55 -4.45
CA GLU A 206 -29.23 -1.70 -5.33
C GLU A 206 -27.89 -2.26 -5.81
N MET A 207 -27.93 -3.45 -6.42
CA MET A 207 -26.79 -4.06 -7.07
C MET A 207 -26.64 -3.50 -8.49
N VAL A 208 -25.55 -2.80 -8.73
CA VAL A 208 -25.20 -2.28 -10.05
C VAL A 208 -24.00 -3.02 -10.62
N THR A 209 -23.86 -3.00 -11.94
CA THR A 209 -22.72 -3.59 -12.64
C THR A 209 -21.89 -2.51 -13.31
N ALA A 210 -20.60 -2.47 -12.97
CA ALA A 210 -19.62 -1.68 -13.70
C ALA A 210 -18.89 -2.58 -14.70
N HIS A 211 -19.02 -2.31 -16.00
CA HIS A 211 -18.35 -3.05 -17.06
C HIS A 211 -16.95 -2.45 -17.34
N ALA A 212 -15.99 -3.33 -17.58
CA ALA A 212 -14.63 -2.96 -17.90
C ALA A 212 -14.36 -3.14 -19.39
N ALA A 213 -14.07 -2.05 -20.10
CA ALA A 213 -13.69 -2.11 -21.52
C ALA A 213 -12.28 -2.69 -21.73
N ARG A 214 -11.37 -2.46 -20.78
CA ARG A 214 -9.97 -2.91 -20.87
C ARG A 214 -9.62 -3.91 -19.77
N GLU A 215 -9.64 -3.48 -18.50
CA GLU A 215 -9.20 -4.29 -17.37
C GLU A 215 -9.88 -3.85 -16.07
N VAL A 216 -9.83 -4.70 -15.06
CA VAL A 216 -10.19 -4.41 -13.67
C VAL A 216 -8.94 -4.48 -12.82
N VAL A 217 -8.58 -3.38 -12.15
CA VAL A 217 -7.46 -3.33 -11.21
C VAL A 217 -7.99 -3.60 -9.80
N LEU A 218 -7.64 -4.74 -9.24
CA LEU A 218 -8.04 -5.13 -7.89
C LEU A 218 -7.01 -4.61 -6.86
N SER A 219 -7.38 -3.57 -6.12
CA SER A 219 -6.55 -2.93 -5.09
C SER A 219 -7.32 -2.72 -3.77
N ALA A 220 -8.12 -3.71 -3.38
CA ALA A 220 -9.00 -3.63 -2.20
C ALA A 220 -8.26 -3.86 -0.86
N GLY A 221 -6.95 -4.04 -0.90
CA GLY A 221 -6.09 -4.27 0.27
C GLY A 221 -5.86 -5.76 0.56
N ALA A 222 -4.93 -6.04 1.49
CA ALA A 222 -4.44 -7.40 1.76
C ALA A 222 -5.51 -8.38 2.27
N VAL A 223 -6.61 -7.88 2.83
CA VAL A 223 -7.74 -8.72 3.29
C VAL A 223 -8.83 -8.78 2.22
N ASN A 224 -9.24 -7.63 1.69
CA ASN A 224 -10.42 -7.59 0.82
C ASN A 224 -10.14 -8.05 -0.61
N SER A 225 -8.91 -7.93 -1.12
CA SER A 225 -8.58 -8.43 -2.47
C SER A 225 -8.68 -9.96 -2.55
N PRO A 226 -8.04 -10.74 -1.65
CA PRO A 226 -8.26 -12.18 -1.61
C PRO A 226 -9.71 -12.57 -1.36
N GLN A 227 -10.41 -11.88 -0.47
CA GLN A 227 -11.81 -12.13 -0.20
C GLN A 227 -12.67 -11.95 -1.46
N LEU A 228 -12.48 -10.85 -2.21
CA LEU A 228 -13.24 -10.58 -3.42
C LEU A 228 -12.94 -11.61 -4.53
N LEU A 229 -11.70 -12.08 -4.64
CA LEU A 229 -11.33 -13.19 -5.52
C LEU A 229 -12.10 -14.46 -5.14
N GLN A 230 -12.09 -14.84 -3.86
CA GLN A 230 -12.80 -16.03 -3.38
C GLN A 230 -14.31 -15.93 -3.59
N LEU A 231 -14.92 -14.78 -3.26
CA LEU A 231 -16.35 -14.53 -3.51
C LEU A 231 -16.70 -14.59 -5.02
N SER A 232 -15.69 -14.46 -5.88
CA SER A 232 -15.84 -14.53 -7.34
C SER A 232 -15.46 -15.90 -7.90
N GLY A 233 -15.23 -16.89 -7.03
CA GLY A 233 -14.92 -18.27 -7.44
C GLY A 233 -13.44 -18.53 -7.74
N ILE A 234 -12.53 -17.64 -7.35
CA ILE A 234 -11.09 -17.78 -7.54
C ILE A 234 -10.42 -18.02 -6.19
N GLY A 235 -9.90 -19.22 -5.96
CA GLY A 235 -9.26 -19.61 -4.71
C GLY A 235 -9.30 -21.12 -4.49
N PRO A 236 -8.93 -21.62 -3.29
CA PRO A 236 -8.90 -23.06 -3.00
C PRO A 236 -10.26 -23.72 -3.19
N ALA A 237 -10.38 -24.62 -4.16
CA ALA A 237 -11.66 -25.20 -4.57
C ALA A 237 -12.43 -25.87 -3.42
N ALA A 238 -11.72 -26.53 -2.48
CA ALA A 238 -12.35 -27.17 -1.32
C ALA A 238 -13.04 -26.14 -0.42
N LEU A 239 -12.36 -25.02 -0.14
CA LEU A 239 -12.89 -23.93 0.67
C LEU A 239 -14.10 -23.26 -0.03
N LEU A 240 -13.98 -22.97 -1.31
CA LEU A 240 -15.07 -22.35 -2.06
C LEU A 240 -16.34 -23.19 -2.04
N ARG A 241 -16.22 -24.51 -2.30
CA ARG A 241 -17.35 -25.43 -2.25
C ARG A 241 -17.98 -25.54 -0.85
N GLN A 242 -17.15 -25.50 0.20
CA GLN A 242 -17.64 -25.49 1.58
C GLN A 242 -18.56 -24.28 1.86
N HIS A 243 -18.31 -23.16 1.21
CA HIS A 243 -19.11 -21.95 1.32
C HIS A 243 -20.19 -21.81 0.23
N GLY A 244 -20.42 -22.84 -0.58
CA GLY A 244 -21.41 -22.81 -1.66
C GLY A 244 -21.05 -21.85 -2.81
N ILE A 245 -19.77 -21.58 -3.01
CA ILE A 245 -19.27 -20.74 -4.08
C ILE A 245 -18.81 -21.61 -5.25
N ASP A 246 -19.31 -21.33 -6.43
CA ASP A 246 -18.92 -22.01 -7.67
C ASP A 246 -17.44 -21.75 -7.98
N VAL A 247 -16.69 -22.82 -8.28
CA VAL A 247 -15.24 -22.72 -8.56
C VAL A 247 -15.05 -22.28 -10.01
N VAL A 248 -14.57 -21.05 -10.18
CA VAL A 248 -14.14 -20.52 -11.48
C VAL A 248 -12.68 -20.88 -11.75
N HIS A 249 -11.84 -20.80 -10.74
CA HIS A 249 -10.42 -21.13 -10.84
C HIS A 249 -9.89 -21.60 -9.48
N ASP A 250 -9.32 -22.82 -9.47
CA ASP A 250 -8.66 -23.40 -8.30
C ASP A 250 -7.23 -22.86 -8.16
N LEU A 251 -6.89 -22.32 -6.99
CA LEU A 251 -5.59 -21.72 -6.67
C LEU A 251 -5.12 -22.20 -5.29
#